data_333a83a1599de012964807dd97327913
#
_entry.id   333a83a1599de012964807dd97327913
#
_cell.length_a   1.000
_cell.length_b   1.000
_cell.length_c   1.000
_cell.angle_alpha   90.00
_cell.angle_beta   90.00
_cell.angle_gamma   90.00
#
_symmetry.space_group_name_H-M   'P 1'
#
loop_
_entity.id
_entity.type
_entity.pdbx_description
1 polymer ?
#
loop_
_entity_poly.entity_id
_entity_poly.type
_entity_poly.pdbx_seq_one_letter_code
_entity_poly.pdbx_strand_id
1 'polypeptide(L)'
;MQAGEMTPPVELIPARRQILWGWPAVVNFTLGGIGAGLYGTAVLAAGFERTAAVVLASWLAPLLVLAGFAAVAGEAGRPLRGPRVLWKVRTSWMSRELWIGAAFVLLIAADLAFPLRLHRAQALVAAVLLALAQGFILRCSRGVAAWDAPIMPWLFLLSAAVSGSGAYMLLEVLAGRAVTPAVIAAGLVLLVAALGLGRAYVFTPAGHAFRDATASLRDGWAGRVGVGVGTVIPLGALAVALASPAAAAPAAALAGLAMVAGQAHFKAELIVNAGLLRPVTVPYLRMSRRSP
;
A
#
# COMPACT_ATOMS: atom_id res chain seq x y z
N MET A 1 23.48 0.90 -46.62
CA MET A 1 23.69 1.01 -45.17
C MET A 1 23.11 -0.25 -44.55
N GLN A 2 23.97 -1.23 -44.21
CA GLN A 2 23.55 -2.45 -43.53
C GLN A 2 23.14 -2.09 -42.11
N ALA A 3 21.90 -2.43 -41.76
CA ALA A 3 21.44 -2.36 -40.37
C ALA A 3 22.32 -3.26 -39.53
N GLY A 4 23.20 -2.67 -38.74
CA GLY A 4 24.12 -3.42 -37.87
C GLY A 4 23.27 -4.29 -36.94
N GLU A 5 23.48 -5.59 -37.00
CA GLU A 5 22.98 -6.54 -36.02
C GLU A 5 23.36 -6.04 -34.63
N MET A 6 22.39 -5.48 -33.90
CA MET A 6 22.60 -5.14 -32.50
C MET A 6 22.73 -6.44 -31.72
N THR A 7 23.98 -6.82 -31.42
CA THR A 7 24.25 -7.92 -30.50
C THR A 7 23.49 -7.70 -29.21
N PRO A 8 22.73 -8.69 -28.73
CA PRO A 8 21.97 -8.54 -27.49
C PRO A 8 22.93 -8.22 -26.34
N PRO A 9 22.51 -7.37 -25.39
CA PRO A 9 23.33 -7.02 -24.24
C PRO A 9 23.71 -8.27 -23.45
N VAL A 10 24.97 -8.37 -23.05
CA VAL A 10 25.48 -9.51 -22.26
C VAL A 10 25.04 -9.30 -20.82
N GLU A 11 24.27 -10.23 -20.29
CA GLU A 11 23.82 -10.24 -18.90
C GLU A 11 24.96 -10.80 -18.02
N LEU A 12 25.55 -9.94 -17.18
CA LEU A 12 26.61 -10.32 -16.26
C LEU A 12 26.07 -10.90 -14.95
N ILE A 13 24.98 -10.35 -14.46
CA ILE A 13 24.29 -10.82 -13.25
C ILE A 13 22.81 -10.95 -13.58
N PRO A 14 22.24 -12.16 -13.52
CA PRO A 14 20.83 -12.38 -13.79
C PRO A 14 19.94 -11.74 -12.71
N ALA A 15 18.70 -11.44 -13.08
CA ALA A 15 17.69 -10.99 -12.14
C ALA A 15 17.49 -12.01 -11.02
N ARG A 16 17.51 -11.57 -9.78
CA ARG A 16 17.29 -12.42 -8.59
C ARG A 16 16.23 -11.81 -7.69
N ARG A 17 15.51 -12.66 -6.96
CA ARG A 17 14.59 -12.17 -5.92
C ARG A 17 15.40 -11.50 -4.81
N GLN A 18 14.91 -10.32 -4.37
CA GLN A 18 15.44 -9.68 -3.18
C GLN A 18 15.05 -10.51 -1.94
N ILE A 19 15.92 -10.50 -0.91
CA ILE A 19 15.75 -11.27 0.33
C ILE A 19 15.65 -10.37 1.57
N LEU A 20 15.75 -9.05 1.39
CA LEU A 20 15.80 -8.10 2.52
C LEU A 20 14.42 -7.74 3.05
N TRP A 21 13.39 -7.80 2.21
CA TRP A 21 12.02 -7.37 2.52
C TRP A 21 11.08 -8.54 2.31
N GLY A 22 10.68 -9.15 3.45
CA GLY A 22 9.79 -10.31 3.49
C GLY A 22 8.39 -9.96 4.01
N TRP A 23 7.77 -10.96 4.61
CA TRP A 23 6.44 -10.85 5.21
C TRP A 23 6.30 -9.75 6.28
N PRO A 24 7.30 -9.47 7.14
CA PRO A 24 7.21 -8.35 8.09
C PRO A 24 7.00 -7.01 7.42
N ALA A 25 7.63 -6.76 6.26
CA ALA A 25 7.39 -5.56 5.48
C ALA A 25 5.97 -5.53 4.88
N VAL A 26 5.46 -6.68 4.38
CA VAL A 26 4.07 -6.82 3.92
C VAL A 26 3.10 -6.47 5.05
N VAL A 27 3.32 -7.01 6.24
CA VAL A 27 2.49 -6.74 7.43
C VAL A 27 2.53 -5.27 7.80
N ASN A 28 3.72 -4.66 7.87
CA ASN A 28 3.87 -3.22 8.16
C ASN A 28 3.08 -2.35 7.19
N PHE A 29 3.31 -2.54 5.90
CA PHE A 29 2.64 -1.71 4.87
C PHE A 29 1.14 -1.98 4.79
N THR A 30 0.70 -3.19 5.11
CA THR A 30 -0.73 -3.53 5.12
C THR A 30 -1.41 -2.92 6.33
N LEU A 31 -0.92 -3.19 7.54
CA LEU A 31 -1.53 -2.69 8.78
C LEU A 31 -1.41 -1.17 8.89
N GLY A 32 -0.25 -0.61 8.52
CA GLY A 32 -0.05 0.85 8.48
C GLY A 32 -1.02 1.53 7.51
N GLY A 33 -1.21 0.96 6.31
CA GLY A 33 -2.17 1.46 5.33
C GLY A 33 -3.62 1.34 5.79
N ILE A 34 -4.02 0.18 6.36
CA ILE A 34 -5.37 -0.02 6.92
C ILE A 34 -5.61 0.99 8.05
N GLY A 35 -4.67 1.14 8.98
CA GLY A 35 -4.81 2.06 10.11
C GLY A 35 -4.95 3.52 9.65
N ALA A 36 -4.07 3.98 8.78
CA ALA A 36 -4.13 5.33 8.22
C ALA A 36 -5.45 5.57 7.46
N GLY A 37 -5.85 4.64 6.61
CA GLY A 37 -7.08 4.73 5.82
C GLY A 37 -8.35 4.62 6.64
N LEU A 38 -8.39 3.75 7.67
CA LEU A 38 -9.52 3.60 8.60
C LEU A 38 -9.81 4.92 9.32
N TYR A 39 -8.76 5.51 9.93
CA TYR A 39 -8.91 6.79 10.60
C TYR A 39 -9.34 7.89 9.64
N GLY A 40 -8.68 7.96 8.47
CA GLY A 40 -9.03 8.94 7.44
C GLY A 40 -10.49 8.83 6.98
N THR A 41 -10.97 7.62 6.70
CA THR A 41 -12.38 7.39 6.31
C THR A 41 -13.33 7.76 7.41
N ALA A 42 -13.05 7.39 8.67
CA ALA A 42 -13.91 7.71 9.80
C ALA A 42 -14.06 9.23 10.01
N VAL A 43 -12.94 9.98 9.98
CA VAL A 43 -12.94 11.43 10.15
C VAL A 43 -13.65 12.13 9.00
N LEU A 44 -13.41 11.71 7.75
CA LEU A 44 -14.06 12.31 6.58
C LEU A 44 -15.56 12.00 6.54
N ALA A 45 -15.97 10.76 6.84
CA ALA A 45 -17.39 10.38 6.91
C ALA A 45 -18.15 11.13 8.01
N ALA A 46 -17.46 11.48 9.10
CA ALA A 46 -18.02 12.25 10.20
C ALA A 46 -17.95 13.78 10.02
N GLY A 47 -17.40 14.29 8.92
CA GLY A 47 -17.20 15.73 8.73
C GLY A 47 -16.37 16.38 9.84
N PHE A 48 -15.35 15.67 10.33
CA PHE A 48 -14.50 16.05 11.46
C PHE A 48 -15.23 16.13 12.82
N GLU A 49 -16.46 15.61 12.92
CA GLU A 49 -17.13 15.50 14.21
C GLU A 49 -16.63 14.28 15.00
N ARG A 50 -16.78 14.33 16.33
CA ARG A 50 -16.43 13.23 17.22
C ARG A 50 -17.60 12.25 17.34
N THR A 51 -17.74 11.36 16.38
CA THR A 51 -18.73 10.28 16.40
C THR A 51 -18.19 9.02 17.07
N ALA A 52 -19.08 8.08 17.41
CA ALA A 52 -18.66 6.77 17.94
C ALA A 52 -17.72 6.03 16.98
N ALA A 53 -17.91 6.16 15.66
CA ALA A 53 -17.03 5.59 14.64
C ALA A 53 -15.64 6.21 14.69
N VAL A 54 -15.53 7.53 14.83
CA VAL A 54 -14.24 8.22 14.98
C VAL A 54 -13.53 7.76 16.24
N VAL A 55 -14.23 7.64 17.36
CA VAL A 55 -13.65 7.17 18.63
C VAL A 55 -13.12 5.74 18.50
N LEU A 56 -13.89 4.82 17.90
CA LEU A 56 -13.44 3.45 17.66
C LEU A 56 -12.23 3.39 16.72
N ALA A 57 -12.27 4.16 15.62
CA ALA A 57 -11.15 4.28 14.70
C ALA A 57 -9.91 4.89 15.39
N SER A 58 -10.10 5.83 16.33
CA SER A 58 -9.00 6.43 17.10
C SER A 58 -8.30 5.44 18.04
N TRP A 59 -8.95 4.36 18.45
CA TRP A 59 -8.30 3.26 19.18
C TRP A 59 -7.65 2.25 18.24
N LEU A 60 -8.36 1.81 17.21
CA LEU A 60 -7.90 0.73 16.34
C LEU A 60 -6.78 1.16 15.39
N ALA A 61 -6.86 2.34 14.81
CA ALA A 61 -5.91 2.78 13.79
C ALA A 61 -4.46 2.91 14.32
N PRO A 62 -4.21 3.55 15.47
CA PRO A 62 -2.87 3.56 16.08
C PRO A 62 -2.35 2.16 16.40
N LEU A 63 -3.21 1.26 16.91
CA LEU A 63 -2.81 -0.12 17.21
C LEU A 63 -2.36 -0.87 15.97
N LEU A 64 -3.07 -0.70 14.84
CA LEU A 64 -2.69 -1.29 13.55
C LEU A 64 -1.33 -0.75 13.07
N VAL A 65 -1.11 0.55 13.13
CA VAL A 65 0.18 1.17 12.75
C VAL A 65 1.31 0.67 13.64
N LEU A 66 1.12 0.63 14.95
CA LEU A 66 2.12 0.14 15.91
C LEU A 66 2.41 -1.34 15.71
N ALA A 67 1.39 -2.17 15.44
CA ALA A 67 1.57 -3.59 15.12
C ALA A 67 2.38 -3.78 13.83
N GLY A 68 2.15 -2.95 12.82
CA GLY A 68 2.97 -2.93 11.60
C GLY A 68 4.44 -2.62 11.90
N PHE A 69 4.72 -1.57 12.68
CA PHE A 69 6.08 -1.22 13.09
C PHE A 69 6.73 -2.31 13.94
N ALA A 70 5.97 -2.96 14.83
CA ALA A 70 6.45 -4.07 15.64
C ALA A 70 6.86 -5.27 14.78
N ALA A 71 6.12 -5.58 13.70
CA ALA A 71 6.45 -6.65 12.78
C ALA A 71 7.84 -6.45 12.14
N VAL A 72 8.14 -5.25 11.65
CA VAL A 72 9.45 -4.92 11.06
C VAL A 72 10.55 -4.84 12.13
N ALA A 73 10.24 -4.31 13.32
CA ALA A 73 11.20 -4.24 14.41
C ALA A 73 11.62 -5.63 14.90
N GLY A 74 10.70 -6.61 14.88
CA GLY A 74 10.97 -8.02 15.24
C GLY A 74 11.93 -8.72 14.28
N GLU A 75 11.96 -8.32 12.99
CA GLU A 75 12.90 -8.88 12.01
C GLU A 75 14.30 -8.25 12.11
N ALA A 76 14.42 -7.10 12.77
CA ALA A 76 15.69 -6.42 12.92
C ALA A 76 16.64 -7.24 13.80
N GLY A 77 17.62 -7.92 13.20
CA GLY A 77 18.59 -8.79 13.90
C GLY A 77 19.45 -8.08 14.95
N ARG A 78 19.27 -6.76 15.13
CA ARG A 78 19.96 -5.93 16.14
C ARG A 78 19.02 -4.87 16.69
N PRO A 79 18.02 -5.21 17.51
CA PRO A 79 16.99 -4.28 18.00
C PRO A 79 17.58 -3.09 18.77
N LEU A 80 18.70 -3.27 19.47
CA LEU A 80 19.41 -2.18 20.18
C LEU A 80 19.98 -1.09 19.27
N ARG A 81 20.07 -1.32 17.95
CA ARG A 81 20.49 -0.33 16.96
C ARG A 81 19.28 0.37 16.30
N GLY A 82 18.07 -0.08 16.58
CA GLY A 82 16.82 0.49 16.08
C GLY A 82 16.74 2.02 16.23
N PRO A 83 17.05 2.61 17.41
CA PRO A 83 17.01 4.07 17.59
C PRO A 83 17.84 4.86 16.59
N ARG A 84 18.91 4.28 16.03
CA ARG A 84 19.75 4.95 15.03
C ARG A 84 19.01 5.22 13.72
N VAL A 85 17.96 4.47 13.41
CA VAL A 85 17.12 4.71 12.23
C VAL A 85 16.41 6.06 12.38
N LEU A 86 16.02 6.47 13.58
CA LEU A 86 15.31 7.72 13.83
C LEU A 86 16.11 8.97 13.45
N TRP A 87 17.44 8.91 13.51
CA TRP A 87 18.31 10.06 13.22
C TRP A 87 18.55 10.31 11.73
N LYS A 88 18.18 9.37 10.85
CA LYS A 88 18.43 9.48 9.40
C LYS A 88 17.27 10.09 8.60
N VAL A 89 16.50 10.99 9.21
CA VAL A 89 15.29 11.60 8.59
C VAL A 89 15.59 12.27 7.24
N ARG A 90 16.78 12.88 7.09
CA ARG A 90 17.13 13.59 5.86
C ARG A 90 17.35 12.66 4.66
N THR A 91 17.79 11.42 4.89
CA THR A 91 18.23 10.48 3.85
C THR A 91 17.40 9.21 3.74
N SER A 92 16.60 8.87 4.77
CA SER A 92 15.85 7.61 4.83
C SER A 92 14.34 7.84 4.94
N TRP A 93 13.60 7.28 4.00
CA TRP A 93 12.14 7.27 4.05
C TRP A 93 11.58 6.40 5.19
N MET A 94 12.28 5.32 5.58
CA MET A 94 11.92 4.53 6.77
C MET A 94 11.95 5.38 8.05
N SER A 95 12.96 6.27 8.19
CA SER A 95 13.02 7.20 9.32
C SER A 95 11.84 8.19 9.29
N ARG A 96 11.50 8.70 8.10
CA ARG A 96 10.35 9.60 7.93
C ARG A 96 9.04 8.90 8.26
N GLU A 97 8.85 7.66 7.80
CA GLU A 97 7.67 6.84 8.11
C GLU A 97 7.49 6.69 9.63
N LEU A 98 8.56 6.36 10.37
CA LEU A 98 8.51 6.22 11.83
C LEU A 98 8.11 7.52 12.53
N TRP A 99 8.68 8.67 12.13
CA TRP A 99 8.30 9.97 12.71
C TRP A 99 6.88 10.38 12.36
N ILE A 100 6.45 10.16 11.11
CA ILE A 100 5.07 10.45 10.68
C ILE A 100 4.09 9.53 11.42
N GLY A 101 4.41 8.24 11.56
CA GLY A 101 3.59 7.29 12.32
C GLY A 101 3.52 7.64 13.81
N ALA A 102 4.64 8.07 14.42
CA ALA A 102 4.64 8.57 15.79
C ALA A 102 3.75 9.83 15.93
N ALA A 103 3.86 10.78 15.01
CA ALA A 103 3.00 11.97 14.99
C ALA A 103 1.52 11.59 14.84
N PHE A 104 1.19 10.65 13.95
CA PHE A 104 -0.16 10.13 13.78
C PHE A 104 -0.73 9.57 15.09
N VAL A 105 0.02 8.71 15.77
CA VAL A 105 -0.39 8.11 17.05
C VAL A 105 -0.56 9.18 18.13
N LEU A 106 0.38 10.11 18.26
CA LEU A 106 0.34 11.17 19.27
C LEU A 106 -0.81 12.18 19.04
N LEU A 107 -1.08 12.54 17.78
CA LEU A 107 -2.19 13.44 17.45
C LEU A 107 -3.54 12.81 17.74
N ILE A 108 -3.70 11.50 17.48
CA ILE A 108 -4.92 10.78 17.85
C ILE A 108 -5.04 10.67 19.37
N ALA A 109 -3.97 10.37 20.08
CA ALA A 109 -3.97 10.35 21.54
C ALA A 109 -4.34 11.73 22.12
N ALA A 110 -3.85 12.81 21.52
CA ALA A 110 -4.21 14.17 21.89
C ALA A 110 -5.71 14.45 21.63
N ASP A 111 -6.29 13.99 20.50
CA ASP A 111 -7.73 14.14 20.23
C ASP A 111 -8.59 13.32 21.20
N LEU A 112 -8.12 12.15 21.61
CA LEU A 112 -8.83 11.35 22.63
C LEU A 112 -8.87 12.05 23.98
N ALA A 113 -7.77 12.69 24.40
CA ALA A 113 -7.64 13.41 25.66
C ALA A 113 -8.31 14.79 25.60
N PHE A 114 -8.10 15.52 24.53
CA PHE A 114 -8.57 16.89 24.29
C PHE A 114 -9.23 16.96 22.92
N PRO A 115 -10.53 16.69 22.81
CA PRO A 115 -11.24 16.60 21.52
C PRO A 115 -11.30 17.92 20.78
N LEU A 116 -10.47 18.06 19.74
CA LEU A 116 -10.41 19.23 18.89
C LEU A 116 -10.48 18.82 17.41
N ARG A 117 -11.29 19.53 16.61
CA ARG A 117 -11.30 19.35 15.15
C ARG A 117 -9.89 19.50 14.53
N LEU A 118 -9.07 20.39 15.11
CA LEU A 118 -7.70 20.59 14.66
C LEU A 118 -6.85 19.33 14.82
N HIS A 119 -6.93 18.62 15.96
CA HIS A 119 -6.19 17.37 16.16
C HIS A 119 -6.61 16.32 15.13
N ARG A 120 -7.90 16.19 14.83
CA ARG A 120 -8.40 15.27 13.78
C ARG A 120 -7.90 15.62 12.40
N ALA A 121 -7.88 16.92 12.06
CA ALA A 121 -7.34 17.39 10.78
C ALA A 121 -5.83 17.11 10.66
N GLN A 122 -5.06 17.39 11.70
CA GLN A 122 -3.61 17.12 11.73
C GLN A 122 -3.33 15.61 11.66
N ALA A 123 -4.09 14.77 12.38
CA ALA A 123 -3.96 13.33 12.32
C ALA A 123 -4.35 12.77 10.94
N LEU A 124 -5.35 13.34 10.26
CA LEU A 124 -5.67 13.01 8.87
C LEU A 124 -4.51 13.33 7.92
N VAL A 125 -3.89 14.49 8.08
CA VAL A 125 -2.68 14.85 7.30
C VAL A 125 -1.56 13.85 7.57
N ALA A 126 -1.32 13.48 8.83
CA ALA A 126 -0.33 12.48 9.20
C ALA A 126 -0.65 11.10 8.60
N ALA A 127 -1.93 10.70 8.55
CA ALA A 127 -2.38 9.46 7.91
C ALA A 127 -2.06 9.43 6.40
N VAL A 128 -2.34 10.52 5.68
CA VAL A 128 -2.01 10.67 4.26
C VAL A 128 -0.50 10.61 4.04
N LEU A 129 0.27 11.34 4.85
CA LEU A 129 1.73 11.34 4.77
C LEU A 129 2.32 9.97 5.08
N LEU A 130 1.75 9.21 6.03
CA LEU A 130 2.17 7.85 6.36
C LEU A 130 2.00 6.91 5.16
N ALA A 131 0.83 6.92 4.53
CA ALA A 131 0.56 6.12 3.34
C ALA A 131 1.50 6.47 2.17
N LEU A 132 1.74 7.77 1.93
CA LEU A 132 2.70 8.24 0.92
C LEU A 132 4.13 7.82 1.25
N ALA A 133 4.56 7.92 2.51
CA ALA A 133 5.90 7.55 2.96
C ALA A 133 6.18 6.06 2.68
N GLN A 134 5.20 5.17 2.92
CA GLN A 134 5.30 3.75 2.59
C GLN A 134 5.57 3.52 1.10
N GLY A 135 4.88 4.22 0.22
CA GLY A 135 5.14 4.15 -1.21
C GLY A 135 6.50 4.72 -1.62
N PHE A 136 6.96 5.80 -0.97
CA PHE A 136 8.30 6.37 -1.21
C PHE A 136 9.43 5.45 -0.74
N ILE A 137 9.22 4.67 0.32
CA ILE A 137 10.20 3.67 0.77
C ILE A 137 10.49 2.69 -0.38
N LEU A 138 9.45 2.12 -1.00
CA LEU A 138 9.61 1.22 -2.14
C LEU A 138 10.22 1.94 -3.35
N ARG A 139 9.67 3.09 -3.74
CA ARG A 139 10.17 3.86 -4.88
C ARG A 139 11.67 4.18 -4.78
N CYS A 140 12.18 4.48 -3.60
CA CYS A 140 13.59 4.81 -3.40
C CYS A 140 14.49 3.57 -3.39
N SER A 141 13.93 2.36 -3.38
CA SER A 141 14.67 1.09 -3.50
C SER A 141 14.92 0.72 -4.96
N ARG A 142 15.65 1.58 -5.68
CA ARG A 142 15.85 1.55 -7.15
C ARG A 142 16.46 0.26 -7.69
N GLY A 143 17.07 -0.56 -6.83
CA GLY A 143 17.60 -1.87 -7.21
C GLY A 143 16.52 -2.87 -7.62
N VAL A 144 15.27 -2.69 -7.17
CA VAL A 144 14.12 -3.54 -7.51
C VAL A 144 13.32 -2.89 -8.63
N ALA A 145 13.25 -3.57 -9.77
CA ALA A 145 12.67 -2.99 -10.99
C ALA A 145 11.20 -2.59 -10.81
N ALA A 146 10.39 -3.43 -10.18
CA ALA A 146 8.96 -3.17 -9.94
C ALA A 146 8.72 -1.97 -9.02
N TRP A 147 9.62 -1.68 -8.09
CA TRP A 147 9.42 -0.63 -7.09
C TRP A 147 9.82 0.76 -7.57
N ASP A 148 10.76 0.84 -8.53
CA ASP A 148 11.23 2.11 -9.08
C ASP A 148 10.25 2.69 -10.11
N ALA A 149 9.03 2.96 -9.66
CA ALA A 149 7.98 3.57 -10.46
C ALA A 149 7.47 4.86 -9.81
N PRO A 150 7.38 5.99 -10.55
CA PRO A 150 6.90 7.28 -10.01
C PRO A 150 5.52 7.21 -9.36
N ILE A 151 4.69 6.30 -9.81
CA ILE A 151 3.31 6.10 -9.37
C ILE A 151 3.22 5.40 -8.00
N MET A 152 4.30 4.81 -7.48
CA MET A 152 4.31 3.98 -6.28
C MET A 152 3.70 4.67 -5.03
N PRO A 153 4.04 5.93 -4.69
CA PRO A 153 3.42 6.60 -3.53
C PRO A 153 1.91 6.74 -3.65
N TRP A 154 1.40 6.98 -4.86
CA TRP A 154 -0.02 7.11 -5.13
C TRP A 154 -0.76 5.77 -5.06
N LEU A 155 -0.11 4.68 -5.50
CA LEU A 155 -0.64 3.32 -5.31
C LEU A 155 -0.82 3.00 -3.83
N PHE A 156 0.15 3.37 -2.99
CA PHE A 156 0.07 3.13 -1.55
C PHE A 156 -0.97 4.00 -0.87
N LEU A 157 -1.07 5.28 -1.24
CA LEU A 157 -2.12 6.17 -0.74
C LEU A 157 -3.51 5.63 -1.08
N LEU A 158 -3.72 5.26 -2.34
CA LEU A 158 -5.01 4.74 -2.80
C LEU A 158 -5.31 3.36 -2.17
N SER A 159 -4.29 2.51 -2.05
CA SER A 159 -4.40 1.23 -1.33
C SER A 159 -4.82 1.44 0.13
N ALA A 160 -4.27 2.44 0.83
CA ALA A 160 -4.66 2.79 2.18
C ALA A 160 -6.11 3.29 2.24
N ALA A 161 -6.51 4.15 1.31
CA ALA A 161 -7.88 4.64 1.23
C ALA A 161 -8.89 3.51 0.99
N VAL A 162 -8.60 2.58 0.05
CA VAL A 162 -9.46 1.42 -0.24
C VAL A 162 -9.55 0.51 0.98
N SER A 163 -8.40 0.02 1.50
CA SER A 163 -8.41 -0.90 2.64
C SER A 163 -8.97 -0.27 3.90
N GLY A 164 -8.71 1.02 4.11
CA GLY A 164 -9.27 1.78 5.24
C GLY A 164 -10.78 1.99 5.15
N SER A 165 -11.31 2.28 3.96
CA SER A 165 -12.77 2.35 3.75
C SER A 165 -13.43 0.99 3.97
N GLY A 166 -12.78 -0.09 3.51
CA GLY A 166 -13.24 -1.45 3.78
C GLY A 166 -13.27 -1.78 5.29
N ALA A 167 -12.20 -1.44 6.00
CA ALA A 167 -12.12 -1.62 7.46
C ALA A 167 -13.16 -0.76 8.21
N TYR A 168 -13.43 0.45 7.73
CA TYR A 168 -14.48 1.32 8.28
C TYR A 168 -15.87 0.71 8.10
N MET A 169 -16.19 0.19 6.90
CA MET A 169 -17.48 -0.48 6.65
C MET A 169 -17.66 -1.69 7.56
N LEU A 170 -16.60 -2.51 7.74
CA LEU A 170 -16.62 -3.61 8.71
C LEU A 170 -16.87 -3.12 10.14
N LEU A 171 -16.20 -2.05 10.55
CA LEU A 171 -16.36 -1.47 11.88
C LEU A 171 -17.81 -1.02 12.13
N GLU A 172 -18.42 -0.35 11.15
CA GLU A 172 -19.82 0.09 11.25
C GLU A 172 -20.77 -1.10 11.36
N VAL A 173 -20.63 -2.10 10.50
CA VAL A 173 -21.50 -3.30 10.51
C VAL A 173 -21.33 -4.07 11.81
N LEU A 174 -20.10 -4.30 12.30
CA LEU A 174 -19.83 -5.01 13.55
C LEU A 174 -20.36 -4.26 14.77
N ALA A 175 -20.41 -2.93 14.70
CA ALA A 175 -21.02 -2.10 15.74
C ALA A 175 -22.55 -1.99 15.60
N GLY A 176 -23.18 -2.74 14.71
CA GLY A 176 -24.63 -2.70 14.46
C GLY A 176 -25.12 -1.40 13.84
N ARG A 177 -24.25 -0.61 13.22
CA ARG A 177 -24.58 0.66 12.58
C ARG A 177 -24.69 0.50 11.06
N ALA A 178 -25.55 1.31 10.45
CA ALA A 178 -25.69 1.34 9.00
C ALA A 178 -24.51 2.10 8.35
N VAL A 179 -23.95 1.52 7.29
CA VAL A 179 -23.00 2.22 6.42
C VAL A 179 -23.76 3.21 5.56
N THR A 180 -23.37 4.48 5.59
CA THR A 180 -24.06 5.54 4.83
C THR A 180 -23.86 5.37 3.32
N PRO A 181 -24.85 5.72 2.48
CA PRO A 181 -24.72 5.67 1.02
C PRO A 181 -23.52 6.47 0.49
N ALA A 182 -23.16 7.56 1.16
CA ALA A 182 -22.00 8.37 0.80
C ALA A 182 -20.67 7.59 0.94
N VAL A 183 -20.51 6.81 2.02
CA VAL A 183 -19.32 5.96 2.22
C VAL A 183 -19.29 4.82 1.21
N ILE A 184 -20.45 4.22 0.88
CA ILE A 184 -20.52 3.18 -0.15
C ILE A 184 -20.14 3.75 -1.51
N ALA A 185 -20.67 4.91 -1.88
CA ALA A 185 -20.34 5.59 -3.13
C ALA A 185 -18.85 5.96 -3.21
N ALA A 186 -18.29 6.49 -2.12
CA ALA A 186 -16.85 6.75 -2.03
C ALA A 186 -16.02 5.46 -2.23
N GLY A 187 -16.44 4.35 -1.62
CA GLY A 187 -15.82 3.03 -1.81
C GLY A 187 -15.81 2.58 -3.27
N LEU A 188 -16.93 2.76 -4.00
CA LEU A 188 -17.01 2.46 -5.43
C LEU A 188 -16.02 3.31 -6.24
N VAL A 189 -15.97 4.61 -5.98
CA VAL A 189 -15.03 5.52 -6.67
C VAL A 189 -13.58 5.12 -6.39
N LEU A 190 -13.25 4.82 -5.14
CA LEU A 190 -11.90 4.39 -4.75
C LEU A 190 -11.51 3.07 -5.40
N LEU A 191 -12.41 2.10 -5.53
CA LEU A 191 -12.16 0.83 -6.22
C LEU A 191 -11.90 1.01 -7.71
N VAL A 192 -12.70 1.84 -8.39
CA VAL A 192 -12.50 2.17 -9.81
C VAL A 192 -11.16 2.89 -10.01
N ALA A 193 -10.85 3.85 -9.14
CA ALA A 193 -9.57 4.55 -9.18
C ALA A 193 -8.39 3.60 -8.93
N ALA A 194 -8.52 2.66 -7.96
CA ALA A 194 -7.49 1.67 -7.66
C ALA A 194 -7.27 0.69 -8.83
N LEU A 195 -8.33 0.25 -9.49
CA LEU A 195 -8.23 -0.55 -10.70
C LEU A 195 -7.50 0.23 -11.81
N GLY A 196 -7.90 1.47 -12.08
CA GLY A 196 -7.28 2.33 -13.10
C GLY A 196 -5.80 2.57 -12.82
N LEU A 197 -5.46 2.95 -11.57
CA LEU A 197 -4.08 3.22 -11.18
C LEU A 197 -3.22 1.94 -11.19
N GLY A 198 -3.77 0.81 -10.74
CA GLY A 198 -3.11 -0.49 -10.80
C GLY A 198 -2.85 -0.94 -12.23
N ARG A 199 -3.80 -0.75 -13.14
CA ARG A 199 -3.61 -1.00 -14.59
C ARG A 199 -2.55 -0.08 -15.17
N ALA A 200 -2.61 1.22 -14.89
CA ALA A 200 -1.58 2.16 -15.32
C ALA A 200 -0.18 1.75 -14.85
N TYR A 201 -0.07 1.24 -13.62
CA TYR A 201 1.20 0.74 -13.07
C TYR A 201 1.72 -0.47 -13.86
N VAL A 202 0.95 -1.55 -14.00
CA VAL A 202 1.44 -2.79 -14.62
C VAL A 202 1.67 -2.68 -16.13
N PHE A 203 1.07 -1.68 -16.79
CA PHE A 203 1.26 -1.38 -18.22
C PHE A 203 2.22 -0.20 -18.47
N THR A 204 2.92 0.29 -17.43
CA THR A 204 3.94 1.33 -17.60
C THR A 204 5.05 0.83 -18.53
N PRO A 205 5.46 1.58 -19.56
CA PRO A 205 6.52 1.19 -20.49
C PRO A 205 7.91 1.41 -19.86
N ALA A 206 8.26 0.66 -18.82
CA ALA A 206 9.49 0.84 -18.04
C ALA A 206 10.61 -0.19 -18.38
N GLY A 207 10.56 -0.82 -19.56
CA GLY A 207 11.59 -1.76 -20.03
C GLY A 207 11.34 -3.22 -19.61
N HIS A 208 12.25 -4.12 -20.05
CA HIS A 208 12.10 -5.57 -19.87
C HIS A 208 12.11 -5.98 -18.39
N ALA A 209 13.09 -5.51 -17.61
CA ALA A 209 13.23 -5.86 -16.20
C ALA A 209 11.95 -5.52 -15.37
N PHE A 210 11.28 -4.41 -15.68
CA PHE A 210 10.01 -4.05 -15.05
C PHE A 210 8.88 -4.98 -15.47
N ARG A 211 8.78 -5.30 -16.77
CA ARG A 211 7.76 -6.21 -17.30
C ARG A 211 7.87 -7.60 -16.70
N ASP A 212 9.09 -8.12 -16.58
CA ASP A 212 9.37 -9.44 -16.00
C ASP A 212 9.03 -9.45 -14.51
N ALA A 213 9.43 -8.40 -13.78
CA ALA A 213 9.12 -8.27 -12.36
C ALA A 213 7.60 -8.15 -12.08
N THR A 214 6.84 -7.50 -12.97
CA THR A 214 5.38 -7.31 -12.80
C THR A 214 4.53 -8.35 -13.52
N ALA A 215 5.13 -9.37 -14.14
CA ALA A 215 4.41 -10.37 -14.92
C ALA A 215 3.33 -11.11 -14.11
N SER A 216 3.61 -11.46 -12.84
CA SER A 216 2.64 -12.11 -11.95
C SER A 216 1.40 -11.24 -11.70
N LEU A 217 1.59 -9.93 -11.55
CA LEU A 217 0.51 -8.95 -11.34
C LEU A 217 -0.27 -8.66 -12.64
N ARG A 218 0.38 -8.72 -13.79
CA ARG A 218 -0.22 -8.39 -15.09
C ARG A 218 -1.00 -9.55 -15.68
N ASP A 219 -0.37 -10.71 -15.82
CA ASP A 219 -0.87 -11.83 -16.60
C ASP A 219 -1.05 -13.11 -15.76
N GLY A 220 -0.48 -13.13 -14.53
CA GLY A 220 -0.46 -14.28 -13.65
C GLY A 220 -1.79 -14.52 -12.92
N TRP A 221 -1.86 -15.70 -12.27
CA TRP A 221 -2.96 -16.04 -11.37
C TRP A 221 -3.14 -15.02 -10.25
N ALA A 222 -2.03 -14.56 -9.66
CA ALA A 222 -2.03 -13.58 -8.59
C ALA A 222 -2.71 -12.25 -8.99
N GLY A 223 -2.44 -11.75 -10.20
CA GLY A 223 -3.12 -10.58 -10.74
C GLY A 223 -4.62 -10.79 -10.92
N ARG A 224 -5.03 -11.97 -11.41
CA ARG A 224 -6.46 -12.32 -11.56
C ARG A 224 -7.17 -12.43 -10.22
N VAL A 225 -6.55 -13.06 -9.21
CA VAL A 225 -7.08 -13.11 -7.84
C VAL A 225 -7.15 -11.71 -7.24
N GLY A 226 -6.11 -10.89 -7.40
CA GLY A 226 -6.10 -9.51 -6.91
C GLY A 226 -7.22 -8.67 -7.49
N VAL A 227 -7.48 -8.76 -8.79
CA VAL A 227 -8.61 -8.06 -9.44
C VAL A 227 -9.95 -8.67 -9.02
N GLY A 228 -10.08 -9.99 -8.98
CA GLY A 228 -11.32 -10.67 -8.58
C GLY A 228 -11.72 -10.32 -7.15
N VAL A 229 -10.84 -10.62 -6.19
CA VAL A 229 -11.10 -10.41 -4.76
C VAL A 229 -11.04 -8.92 -4.41
N GLY A 230 -10.02 -8.21 -4.89
CA GLY A 230 -9.78 -6.82 -4.50
C GLY A 230 -10.60 -5.77 -5.23
N THR A 231 -11.31 -6.15 -6.33
CA THR A 231 -12.07 -5.17 -7.13
C THR A 231 -13.46 -5.70 -7.52
N VAL A 232 -13.55 -6.85 -8.20
CA VAL A 232 -14.84 -7.32 -8.75
C VAL A 232 -15.82 -7.67 -7.64
N ILE A 233 -15.41 -8.46 -6.65
CA ILE A 233 -16.26 -8.83 -5.51
C ILE A 233 -16.74 -7.59 -4.74
N PRO A 234 -15.86 -6.66 -4.29
CA PRO A 234 -16.33 -5.50 -3.55
C PRO A 234 -17.17 -4.55 -4.40
N LEU A 235 -16.92 -4.37 -5.69
CA LEU A 235 -17.79 -3.57 -6.57
C LEU A 235 -19.21 -4.15 -6.63
N GLY A 236 -19.33 -5.46 -6.86
CA GLY A 236 -20.63 -6.15 -6.88
C GLY A 236 -21.34 -6.07 -5.53
N ALA A 237 -20.62 -6.29 -4.44
CA ALA A 237 -21.18 -6.22 -3.09
C ALA A 237 -21.65 -4.80 -2.72
N LEU A 238 -20.88 -3.76 -3.05
CA LEU A 238 -21.30 -2.36 -2.82
C LEU A 238 -22.51 -1.96 -3.69
N ALA A 239 -22.58 -2.44 -4.93
CA ALA A 239 -23.75 -2.25 -5.77
C ALA A 239 -25.01 -2.89 -5.15
N VAL A 240 -24.91 -4.11 -4.62
CA VAL A 240 -25.99 -4.76 -3.87
C VAL A 240 -26.36 -3.98 -2.61
N ALA A 241 -25.37 -3.48 -1.86
CA ALA A 241 -25.61 -2.70 -0.67
C ALA A 241 -26.40 -1.40 -0.95
N LEU A 242 -26.20 -0.77 -2.11
CA LEU A 242 -26.98 0.40 -2.53
C LEU A 242 -28.38 0.03 -3.04
N ALA A 243 -28.53 -1.12 -3.72
CA ALA A 243 -29.78 -1.51 -4.35
C ALA A 243 -30.77 -2.14 -3.38
N SER A 244 -30.32 -2.78 -2.30
CA SER A 244 -31.14 -3.55 -1.38
C SER A 244 -30.88 -3.18 0.09
N PRO A 245 -31.75 -2.42 0.75
CA PRO A 245 -31.61 -2.12 2.17
C PRO A 245 -31.53 -3.37 3.07
N ALA A 246 -32.24 -4.45 2.72
CA ALA A 246 -32.20 -5.71 3.47
C ALA A 246 -30.84 -6.42 3.39
N ALA A 247 -30.13 -6.28 2.28
CA ALA A 247 -28.81 -6.86 2.07
C ALA A 247 -27.66 -5.87 2.36
N ALA A 248 -27.94 -4.62 2.72
CA ALA A 248 -26.95 -3.57 2.83
C ALA A 248 -25.81 -3.92 3.83
N ALA A 249 -26.15 -4.37 5.03
CA ALA A 249 -25.14 -4.70 6.04
C ALA A 249 -24.25 -5.90 5.64
N PRO A 250 -24.79 -7.08 5.28
CA PRO A 250 -23.93 -8.20 4.88
C PRO A 250 -23.14 -7.91 3.59
N ALA A 251 -23.71 -7.17 2.65
CA ALA A 251 -23.01 -6.78 1.43
C ALA A 251 -21.87 -5.79 1.71
N ALA A 252 -22.08 -4.79 2.58
CA ALA A 252 -21.03 -3.87 3.00
C ALA A 252 -19.92 -4.59 3.79
N ALA A 253 -20.25 -5.58 4.62
CA ALA A 253 -19.27 -6.39 5.32
C ALA A 253 -18.43 -7.22 4.34
N LEU A 254 -19.07 -7.90 3.38
CA LEU A 254 -18.38 -8.65 2.32
C LEU A 254 -17.44 -7.74 1.50
N ALA A 255 -17.94 -6.58 1.10
CA ALA A 255 -17.14 -5.59 0.38
C ALA A 255 -15.93 -5.14 1.20
N GLY A 256 -16.14 -4.82 2.48
CA GLY A 256 -15.09 -4.40 3.39
C GLY A 256 -13.99 -5.45 3.55
N LEU A 257 -14.36 -6.71 3.78
CA LEU A 257 -13.42 -7.83 3.84
C LEU A 257 -12.64 -7.99 2.54
N ALA A 258 -13.31 -7.97 1.41
CA ALA A 258 -12.71 -8.14 0.10
C ALA A 258 -11.76 -6.98 -0.24
N MET A 259 -12.11 -5.72 0.11
CA MET A 259 -11.23 -4.55 -0.05
C MET A 259 -9.95 -4.70 0.78
N VAL A 260 -10.06 -5.09 2.04
CA VAL A 260 -8.90 -5.31 2.92
C VAL A 260 -8.02 -6.45 2.39
N ALA A 261 -8.63 -7.60 2.09
CA ALA A 261 -7.91 -8.78 1.59
C ALA A 261 -7.23 -8.52 0.24
N GLY A 262 -7.91 -7.85 -0.68
CA GLY A 262 -7.37 -7.50 -2.00
C GLY A 262 -6.15 -6.57 -1.91
N GLN A 263 -6.18 -5.56 -1.02
CA GLN A 263 -5.04 -4.66 -0.83
C GLN A 263 -3.87 -5.31 -0.09
N ALA A 264 -4.15 -6.23 0.84
CA ALA A 264 -3.12 -7.05 1.48
C ALA A 264 -2.44 -7.98 0.46
N HIS A 265 -3.23 -8.64 -0.39
CA HIS A 265 -2.74 -9.49 -1.47
C HIS A 265 -1.87 -8.70 -2.46
N PHE A 266 -2.34 -7.52 -2.90
CA PHE A 266 -1.56 -6.66 -3.80
C PHE A 266 -0.18 -6.30 -3.21
N LYS A 267 -0.13 -5.93 -1.92
CA LYS A 267 1.15 -5.61 -1.25
C LYS A 267 2.04 -6.84 -1.11
N ALA A 268 1.48 -8.01 -0.80
CA ALA A 268 2.22 -9.26 -0.74
C ALA A 268 2.85 -9.60 -2.11
N GLU A 269 2.07 -9.53 -3.19
CA GLU A 269 2.56 -9.77 -4.53
C GLU A 269 3.65 -8.77 -4.96
N LEU A 270 3.43 -7.48 -4.67
CA LEU A 270 4.37 -6.42 -5.01
C LEU A 270 5.72 -6.58 -4.29
N ILE A 271 5.71 -6.98 -3.02
CA ILE A 271 6.92 -7.04 -2.19
C ILE A 271 7.61 -8.38 -2.35
N VAL A 272 6.88 -9.49 -2.28
CA VAL A 272 7.46 -10.84 -2.27
C VAL A 272 7.70 -11.36 -3.67
N ASN A 273 6.71 -11.28 -4.56
CA ASN A 273 6.78 -11.91 -5.88
C ASN A 273 7.34 -10.99 -6.97
N ALA A 274 6.97 -9.71 -6.99
CA ALA A 274 7.51 -8.71 -7.89
C ALA A 274 8.86 -8.12 -7.42
N GLY A 275 9.38 -8.54 -6.27
CA GLY A 275 10.64 -8.09 -5.69
C GLY A 275 11.88 -8.62 -6.43
N LEU A 276 11.98 -8.40 -7.75
CA LEU A 276 13.13 -8.80 -8.56
C LEU A 276 14.16 -7.68 -8.65
N LEU A 277 15.40 -7.98 -8.27
CA LEU A 277 16.56 -7.10 -8.49
C LEU A 277 16.82 -6.96 -10.00
N ARG A 278 17.20 -5.76 -10.40
CA ARG A 278 17.55 -5.51 -11.81
C ARG A 278 18.73 -6.34 -12.21
N PRO A 279 18.71 -6.98 -13.42
CA PRO A 279 19.90 -7.62 -13.97
C PRO A 279 20.97 -6.56 -14.27
N VAL A 280 22.23 -6.95 -14.12
CA VAL A 280 23.37 -6.12 -14.55
C VAL A 280 23.74 -6.54 -15.96
N THR A 281 23.51 -5.66 -16.91
CA THR A 281 23.80 -5.89 -18.33
C THR A 281 24.88 -4.93 -18.83
N VAL A 282 25.76 -5.40 -19.69
CA VAL A 282 26.76 -4.58 -20.39
C VAL A 282 26.40 -4.52 -21.86
N PRO A 283 26.29 -3.31 -22.45
CA PRO A 283 25.87 -3.17 -23.85
C PRO A 283 26.81 -3.88 -24.85
N TYR A 284 28.11 -3.93 -24.55
CA TYR A 284 29.12 -4.57 -25.36
C TYR A 284 30.29 -5.06 -24.51
N LEU A 285 30.68 -6.34 -24.66
CA LEU A 285 32.02 -6.82 -24.34
C LEU A 285 32.84 -6.78 -25.64
N ARG A 286 33.56 -5.69 -25.90
CA ARG A 286 34.62 -5.72 -26.90
C ARG A 286 35.75 -6.60 -26.34
N MET A 287 35.74 -7.87 -26.65
CA MET A 287 36.94 -8.68 -26.49
C MET A 287 37.96 -8.16 -27.50
N SER A 288 38.96 -7.45 -27.03
CA SER A 288 40.15 -7.18 -27.81
C SER A 288 40.75 -8.54 -28.16
N ARG A 289 40.57 -9.01 -29.42
CA ARG A 289 41.44 -10.08 -29.95
C ARG A 289 42.84 -9.51 -29.96
N ARG A 290 43.66 -9.90 -28.98
CA ARG A 290 45.10 -9.83 -29.19
C ARG A 290 45.38 -10.77 -30.37
N SER A 291 45.68 -10.22 -31.55
CA SER A 291 46.30 -10.97 -32.65
C SER A 291 47.63 -11.53 -32.12
N PRO A 292 47.95 -12.78 -32.45
CA PRO A 292 49.23 -13.40 -32.11
C PRO A 292 50.40 -12.65 -32.72
#